data_3e89a5c799962d2bb03e45e40a71e1a8
#
_entry.id   3e89a5c799962d2bb03e45e40a71e1a8
#
_cell.length_a   1.000
_cell.length_b   1.000
_cell.length_c   1.000
_cell.angle_alpha   90.00
_cell.angle_beta   90.00
_cell.angle_gamma   90.00
#
_symmetry.space_group_name_H-M   'P 1'
#
loop_
_entity.id
_entity.type
_entity.pdbx_description
1 polymer ?
#
loop_
_entity_poly.entity_id
_entity_poly.type
_entity_poly.pdbx_seq_one_letter_code
_entity_poly.pdbx_strand_id
1 'polypeptide(L)'
;MNDTPADAAAKDISTLSFEEALDQLGAIVRQLEAGQVPLDSAISLYERATALKAHCDARLKDAEARIERIRIGSDGAPTGTAPFDGDAA
;
A
#
# COMPACT_ATOMS: atom_id res chain seq x y z
N MET A 1 -8.01 21.50 -16.55
CA MET A 1 -7.81 21.19 -16.28
C MET A 1 -7.48 20.81 -15.69
N ASN A 2 -7.63 20.68 -15.33
CA ASN A 2 -7.40 20.32 -14.79
C ASN A 2 -6.94 19.67 -14.37
N ASP A 3 -7.02 19.15 -14.57
CA ASP A 3 -6.24 18.49 -14.29
C ASP A 3 -5.53 18.78 -13.21
N THR A 4 -5.98 18.93 -12.32
CA THR A 4 -5.23 19.25 -11.19
C THR A 4 -4.36 18.11 -10.81
N PRO A 5 -3.24 18.38 -10.21
CA PRO A 5 -2.35 17.31 -9.78
C PRO A 5 -3.03 16.37 -8.80
N ALA A 6 -3.91 16.89 -8.00
CA ALA A 6 -4.58 16.06 -7.04
C ALA A 6 -5.42 15.01 -7.73
N ASP A 7 -6.12 15.41 -8.75
CA ASP A 7 -6.91 14.47 -9.49
C ASP A 7 -6.06 13.44 -10.17
N ALA A 8 -5.01 13.90 -10.80
CA ALA A 8 -4.13 12.98 -11.47
C ALA A 8 -3.57 11.99 -10.48
N ALA A 9 -3.16 12.48 -9.34
CA ALA A 9 -2.59 11.59 -8.33
C ALA A 9 -3.62 10.57 -7.86
N ALA A 10 -4.84 11.01 -7.68
CA ALA A 10 -5.87 10.08 -7.22
C ALA A 10 -6.11 8.99 -8.25
N LYS A 11 -6.12 9.36 -9.52
CA LYS A 11 -6.36 8.38 -10.55
C LYS A 11 -5.21 7.42 -10.68
N ASP A 12 -4.03 7.88 -10.30
CA ASP A 12 -2.86 7.08 -10.50
C ASP A 12 -2.54 6.14 -9.37
N ILE A 13 -3.35 6.09 -8.35
CA ILE A 13 -3.07 5.19 -7.24
C ILE A 13 -2.80 3.79 -7.74
N SER A 14 -3.61 3.32 -8.67
CA SER A 14 -3.46 1.94 -9.14
C SER A 14 -2.14 1.71 -9.86
N THR A 15 -1.47 2.76 -10.27
CA THR A 15 -0.21 2.60 -10.97
C THR A 15 0.99 2.80 -10.06
N LEU A 16 0.77 3.13 -8.80
CA LEU A 16 1.86 3.36 -7.89
C LEU A 16 2.51 2.06 -7.46
N SER A 17 3.80 2.10 -7.25
CA SER A 17 4.46 0.98 -6.62
C SER A 17 4.05 0.93 -5.16
N PHE A 18 4.33 -0.19 -4.52
CA PHE A 18 4.03 -0.32 -3.10
C PHE A 18 4.73 0.79 -2.32
N GLU A 19 6.00 1.01 -2.63
CA GLU A 19 6.77 2.02 -1.90
C GLU A 19 6.22 3.41 -2.12
N GLU A 20 5.82 3.71 -3.34
CA GLU A 20 5.25 5.02 -3.61
C GLU A 20 3.94 5.22 -2.88
N ALA A 21 3.11 4.20 -2.88
CA ALA A 21 1.84 4.29 -2.19
C ALA A 21 2.04 4.43 -0.70
N LEU A 22 2.98 3.70 -0.15
CA LEU A 22 3.27 3.76 1.26
C LEU A 22 3.78 5.14 1.65
N ASP A 23 4.63 5.70 0.82
CA ASP A 23 5.14 7.04 1.04
C ASP A 23 4.03 8.06 1.09
N GLN A 24 3.12 8.00 0.14
CA GLN A 24 2.02 8.93 0.11
C GLN A 24 1.10 8.74 1.29
N LEU A 25 0.86 7.50 1.67
CA LEU A 25 0.04 7.22 2.83
C LEU A 25 0.67 7.82 4.08
N GLY A 26 1.96 7.64 4.22
CA GLY A 26 2.66 8.21 5.38
C GLY A 26 2.56 9.72 5.42
N ALA A 27 2.65 10.36 4.28
CA ALA A 27 2.54 11.81 4.24
C ALA A 27 1.16 12.27 4.68
N ILE A 28 0.14 11.57 4.24
CA ILE A 28 -1.22 11.93 4.63
C ILE A 28 -1.42 11.74 6.12
N VAL A 29 -0.92 10.65 6.65
CA VAL A 29 -1.05 10.41 8.08
C VAL A 29 -0.40 11.53 8.88
N ARG A 30 0.78 11.96 8.45
CA ARG A 30 1.45 13.04 9.14
C ARG A 30 0.65 14.33 9.09
N GLN A 31 0.02 14.60 7.95
CA GLN A 31 -0.80 15.80 7.85
C GLN A 31 -1.99 15.74 8.77
N LEU A 32 -2.63 14.59 8.84
CA LEU A 32 -3.79 14.42 9.70
C LEU A 32 -3.40 14.50 11.17
N GLU A 33 -2.26 13.95 11.50
CA GLU A 33 -1.80 13.98 12.89
C GLU A 33 -1.44 15.39 13.32
N ALA A 34 -0.99 16.19 12.39
CA ALA A 34 -0.65 17.57 12.74
C ALA A 34 -1.89 18.36 13.13
N GLY A 35 -3.05 17.93 12.67
CA GLY A 35 -4.28 18.53 13.15
C GLY A 35 -4.56 19.93 12.64
N GLN A 36 -3.89 20.34 11.59
CA GLN A 36 -4.07 21.68 11.08
C GLN A 36 -4.84 21.72 9.78
N VAL A 37 -5.41 20.60 9.40
CA VAL A 37 -6.12 20.50 8.14
C VAL A 37 -7.58 20.80 8.38
N PRO A 38 -8.21 21.64 7.56
CA PRO A 38 -9.65 21.87 7.70
C PRO A 38 -10.41 20.55 7.56
N LEU A 39 -11.57 20.51 8.18
CA LEU A 39 -12.32 19.25 8.22
C LEU A 39 -12.59 18.66 6.85
N ASP A 40 -13.06 19.50 5.91
CA ASP A 40 -13.35 18.98 4.58
C ASP A 40 -12.11 18.35 3.94
N SER A 41 -10.99 19.03 4.10
CA SER A 41 -9.75 18.49 3.54
C SER A 41 -9.32 17.23 4.26
N ALA A 42 -9.56 17.18 5.55
CA ALA A 42 -9.20 15.97 6.31
C ALA A 42 -10.00 14.78 5.83
N ILE A 43 -11.27 14.99 5.51
CA ILE A 43 -12.09 13.90 5.00
C ILE A 43 -11.57 13.42 3.66
N SER A 44 -11.21 14.35 2.77
CA SER A 44 -10.64 13.96 1.48
C SER A 44 -9.35 13.21 1.64
N LEU A 45 -8.51 13.66 2.55
CA LEU A 45 -7.25 12.97 2.80
C LEU A 45 -7.51 11.58 3.35
N TYR A 46 -8.47 11.45 4.23
CA TYR A 46 -8.79 10.15 4.80
C TYR A 46 -9.26 9.19 3.70
N GLU A 47 -10.09 9.69 2.79
CA GLU A 47 -10.56 8.85 1.70
C GLU A 47 -9.41 8.40 0.83
N ARG A 48 -8.49 9.32 0.55
CA ARG A 48 -7.33 8.94 -0.25
C ARG A 48 -6.44 7.96 0.51
N ALA A 49 -6.27 8.17 1.79
CA ALA A 49 -5.48 7.25 2.60
C ALA A 49 -6.07 5.85 2.58
N THR A 50 -7.38 5.76 2.63
CA THR A 50 -8.05 4.48 2.58
C THR A 50 -7.78 3.78 1.24
N ALA A 51 -7.83 4.54 0.16
CA ALA A 51 -7.55 3.97 -1.15
C ALA A 51 -6.10 3.53 -1.27
N LEU A 52 -5.19 4.33 -0.73
CA LEU A 52 -3.78 3.97 -0.76
C LEU A 52 -3.53 2.72 0.07
N LYS A 53 -4.19 2.61 1.21
CA LYS A 53 -4.03 1.43 2.04
C LYS A 53 -4.51 0.19 1.31
N ALA A 54 -5.65 0.30 0.64
CA ALA A 54 -6.18 -0.84 -0.10
C ALA A 54 -5.22 -1.25 -1.20
N HIS A 55 -4.61 -0.27 -1.86
CA HIS A 55 -3.66 -0.56 -2.92
C HIS A 55 -2.42 -1.26 -2.35
N CYS A 56 -1.92 -0.79 -1.21
CA CYS A 56 -0.78 -1.42 -0.58
C CYS A 56 -1.10 -2.85 -0.19
N ASP A 57 -2.29 -3.08 0.36
CA ASP A 57 -2.69 -4.43 0.76
C ASP A 57 -2.75 -5.34 -0.46
N ALA A 58 -3.28 -4.85 -1.56
CA ALA A 58 -3.38 -5.65 -2.76
C ALA A 58 -2.00 -6.00 -3.31
N ARG A 59 -1.10 -5.02 -3.31
CA ARG A 59 0.25 -5.28 -3.79
C ARG A 59 0.98 -6.27 -2.90
N LEU A 60 0.76 -6.15 -1.60
CA LEU A 60 1.41 -7.05 -0.67
C LEU A 60 0.91 -8.47 -0.85
N LYS A 61 -0.39 -8.63 -1.02
CA LYS A 61 -0.94 -9.96 -1.24
C LYS A 61 -0.42 -10.58 -2.53
N ASP A 62 -0.30 -9.75 -3.56
CA ASP A 62 0.23 -10.24 -4.81
C ASP A 62 1.67 -10.71 -4.65
N ALA A 63 2.46 -9.96 -3.91
CA ALA A 63 3.84 -10.34 -3.67
C ALA A 63 3.92 -11.62 -2.86
N GLU A 64 3.05 -11.76 -1.87
CA GLU A 64 3.03 -12.97 -1.06
C GLU A 64 2.68 -14.18 -1.91
N ALA A 65 1.73 -14.02 -2.81
CA ALA A 65 1.35 -15.12 -3.67
C ALA A 65 2.50 -15.53 -4.58
N ARG A 66 3.25 -14.55 -5.07
CA ARG A 66 4.38 -14.87 -5.92
C ARG A 66 5.47 -15.60 -5.16
N ILE A 67 5.72 -15.17 -3.96
CA ILE A 67 6.74 -15.80 -3.13
C ILE A 67 6.33 -17.24 -2.84
N GLU A 68 5.06 -17.44 -2.56
CA GLU A 68 4.58 -18.77 -2.27
C GLU A 68 4.78 -19.70 -3.47
N ARG A 69 4.47 -19.20 -4.66
CA ARG A 69 4.66 -20.00 -5.86
C ARG A 69 6.12 -20.36 -6.09
N ILE A 70 6.99 -19.40 -5.82
CA ILE A 70 8.41 -19.65 -6.01
C ILE A 70 8.89 -20.71 -5.04
N ARG A 71 8.47 -20.61 -3.81
CA ARG A 71 8.89 -21.58 -2.82
C ARG A 71 8.46 -22.98 -3.19
N ILE A 72 7.19 -23.11 -3.55
CA ILE A 72 6.67 -24.42 -3.90
C ILE A 72 7.35 -24.93 -5.14
N GLY A 73 7.53 -24.07 -6.12
CA GLY A 73 8.13 -24.49 -7.38
C GLY A 73 9.55 -24.93 -7.23
N SER A 74 10.33 -24.24 -6.42
CA SER A 74 11.74 -24.57 -6.37
C SER A 74 11.99 -25.80 -5.53
N ASP A 75 11.18 -26.06 -4.51
CA ASP A 75 11.41 -27.21 -3.68
C ASP A 75 10.56 -28.37 -3.98
N GLY A 76 9.46 -28.14 -4.58
CA GLY A 76 8.48 -29.16 -4.68
C GLY A 76 7.91 -29.49 -3.34
N ALA A 77 8.34 -28.82 -2.32
CA ALA A 77 7.81 -29.06 -1.00
C ALA A 77 7.86 -27.75 -0.25
N PRO A 78 6.95 -27.52 0.60
CA PRO A 78 6.89 -26.27 1.31
C PRO A 78 7.72 -26.25 2.55
N THR A 79 8.84 -26.83 2.50
CA THR A 79 9.63 -26.92 3.68
C THR A 79 10.14 -25.59 4.12
N GLY A 80 10.33 -24.70 3.20
CA GLY A 80 10.91 -23.47 3.57
C GLY A 80 10.01 -22.54 4.29
N THR A 81 8.81 -22.92 4.42
CA THR A 81 7.91 -22.02 5.04
C THR A 81 8.21 -21.79 6.46
N ALA A 82 8.55 -22.80 7.10
CA ALA A 82 8.67 -22.68 8.52
C ALA A 82 9.57 -21.58 8.97
N PRO A 83 10.73 -21.50 8.48
CA PRO A 83 11.61 -20.50 9.00
C PRO A 83 11.08 -19.12 8.77
N PHE A 84 10.50 -18.91 7.65
CA PHE A 84 10.01 -17.63 7.39
C PHE A 84 8.93 -17.26 8.35
N ASP A 85 8.04 -18.17 8.59
CA ASP A 85 7.01 -17.90 9.50
C ASP A 85 7.55 -17.65 10.85
N GLY A 86 8.49 -18.37 11.20
CA GLY A 86 9.04 -18.21 12.49
C GLY A 86 9.59 -16.87 12.67
N ASP A 87 10.24 -16.37 11.70
CA ASP A 87 10.80 -15.12 11.87
C ASP A 87 9.79 -14.11 11.82
N ALA A 88 8.86 -14.28 11.04
CA ALA A 88 7.86 -13.30 11.01
C ALA A 88 7.28 -13.20 12.36
N ALA A 89 7.23 -14.19 13.01
CA ALA A 89 6.63 -14.10 14.32
C ALA A 89 7.49 -13.29 15.22
#